data_0dbb6b20d5779790d477244607ce8b62
#
_entry.id   0dbb6b20d5779790d477244607ce8b62
#
_cell.length_a   1.000
_cell.length_b   1.000
_cell.length_c   1.000
_cell.angle_alpha   90.00
_cell.angle_beta   90.00
_cell.angle_gamma   90.00
#
_symmetry.space_group_name_H-M   'P 1'
#
loop_
_entity.id
_entity.type
_entity.pdbx_description
1 polymer ?
#
loop_
_entity_poly.entity_id
_entity_poly.type
_entity_poly.pdbx_seq_one_letter_code
_entity_poly.pdbx_strand_id
1 'polypeptide(L)'
;MSRPGAARTVRSSPWILVIVACAVIFPFAASAQQLAKRLILKDGTYQLATRWEIQGDRVRYLSAERNEWEEVPEDLVDWKATSKYEQDRAAGAPNPEAADVDKEIAAERAAEEARTPLVAPDLHLPENGSFLLLDTFQNQPQLVELQQTDGQVNRNRGQNMIRAAIIPIPISSNKQTIEIEGQHATVQAHASLPSIYINLEDRQSPVETAAMSHGAQQPQQAQQPQQPWDRFHIVRAQVKKGKRIVGVIKTNPLGKVSQGQNLAASTSQQLTGGWIKVTPTAPLEPGEYAVVELLGRDGMNMYVWDFGVNPAAPANSGAVKPTTAASTNQPK
;
A
#
# COMPACT_ATOMS: atom_id res chain seq x y z
N MET A 1 59.26 -13.17 -47.17
CA MET A 1 58.23 -13.96 -47.84
C MET A 1 56.88 -13.53 -47.26
N SER A 2 56.23 -12.62 -48.00
CA SER A 2 54.96 -11.96 -47.61
C SER A 2 53.76 -12.72 -48.21
N ARG A 3 52.70 -12.94 -47.45
CA ARG A 3 51.42 -13.38 -48.00
C ARG A 3 50.39 -12.26 -47.80
N PRO A 4 49.60 -11.92 -48.83
CA PRO A 4 48.64 -10.84 -48.77
C PRO A 4 47.32 -11.32 -48.20
N GLY A 5 46.68 -10.42 -47.42
CA GLY A 5 45.37 -10.61 -46.86
C GLY A 5 44.24 -10.47 -47.89
N ALA A 6 43.27 -11.37 -47.81
CA ALA A 6 42.10 -11.38 -48.66
C ALA A 6 41.04 -10.37 -48.14
N ALA A 7 40.70 -9.41 -48.95
CA ALA A 7 39.58 -8.49 -48.76
C ALA A 7 38.24 -9.24 -48.99
N ARG A 8 37.40 -9.29 -47.98
CA ARG A 8 35.99 -9.78 -48.10
C ARG A 8 35.11 -8.65 -48.63
N THR A 9 34.73 -8.73 -49.87
CA THR A 9 33.67 -7.92 -50.47
C THR A 9 32.31 -8.37 -49.94
N VAL A 10 31.64 -7.47 -49.21
CA VAL A 10 30.24 -7.67 -48.82
C VAL A 10 29.37 -7.39 -50.00
N ARG A 11 28.74 -8.44 -50.56
CA ARG A 11 27.68 -8.33 -51.59
C ARG A 11 26.43 -7.81 -50.91
N SER A 12 26.07 -6.56 -51.18
CA SER A 12 24.78 -5.98 -50.81
C SER A 12 23.66 -6.64 -51.63
N SER A 13 22.77 -7.33 -50.99
CA SER A 13 21.59 -7.97 -51.58
C SER A 13 20.59 -6.91 -52.03
N PRO A 14 20.11 -6.92 -53.29
CA PRO A 14 19.14 -5.91 -53.81
C PRO A 14 17.75 -5.98 -53.14
N TRP A 15 17.49 -6.93 -52.29
CA TRP A 15 16.18 -7.11 -51.62
C TRP A 15 15.90 -6.16 -50.46
N ILE A 16 16.92 -5.51 -49.94
CA ILE A 16 16.79 -4.56 -48.81
C ILE A 16 16.23 -3.21 -49.30
N LEU A 17 16.48 -2.84 -50.55
CA LEU A 17 16.00 -1.59 -51.14
C LEU A 17 14.51 -1.60 -51.51
N VAL A 18 13.90 -2.77 -51.68
CA VAL A 18 12.48 -2.90 -52.04
C VAL A 18 11.60 -2.74 -50.77
N ILE A 19 12.07 -3.12 -49.59
CA ILE A 19 11.33 -3.01 -48.33
C ILE A 19 11.28 -1.57 -47.82
N VAL A 20 12.30 -0.76 -48.07
CA VAL A 20 12.33 0.66 -47.68
C VAL A 20 11.47 1.54 -48.56
N ALA A 21 11.26 1.17 -49.86
CA ALA A 21 10.40 1.93 -50.77
C ALA A 21 8.89 1.73 -50.57
N CYS A 22 8.46 0.62 -49.96
CA CYS A 22 7.06 0.38 -49.63
C CYS A 22 6.55 1.04 -48.35
N ALA A 23 7.48 1.53 -47.46
CA ALA A 23 7.10 2.15 -46.20
C ALA A 23 6.72 3.64 -46.30
N VAL A 24 6.86 4.27 -47.47
CA VAL A 24 6.67 5.73 -47.63
C VAL A 24 5.31 6.10 -48.28
N ILE A 25 4.48 5.14 -48.67
CA ILE A 25 3.22 5.44 -49.40
C ILE A 25 1.97 4.92 -48.67
N PHE A 26 1.98 4.91 -47.33
CA PHE A 26 0.72 4.93 -46.60
C PHE A 26 0.45 6.38 -46.15
N PRO A 27 -0.48 7.11 -46.82
CA PRO A 27 -1.01 8.31 -46.19
C PRO A 27 -1.69 7.83 -44.90
N PHE A 28 -1.13 8.15 -43.76
CA PHE A 28 -1.90 8.19 -42.53
C PHE A 28 -3.04 9.20 -42.80
N ALA A 29 -4.17 8.70 -43.28
CA ALA A 29 -5.42 9.42 -43.10
C ALA A 29 -5.62 9.52 -41.59
N ALA A 30 -5.06 10.58 -40.97
CA ALA A 30 -5.51 11.04 -39.67
C ALA A 30 -7.00 11.36 -39.88
N SER A 31 -7.86 10.39 -39.60
CA SER A 31 -9.29 10.64 -39.39
C SER A 31 -9.32 11.62 -38.25
N ALA A 32 -9.42 12.91 -38.54
CA ALA A 32 -9.80 13.91 -37.57
C ALA A 32 -11.11 13.39 -36.99
N GLN A 33 -11.07 12.80 -35.81
CA GLN A 33 -12.27 12.41 -35.08
C GLN A 33 -13.07 13.70 -34.94
N GLN A 34 -14.12 13.83 -35.72
CA GLN A 34 -15.05 14.95 -35.62
C GLN A 34 -15.61 14.85 -34.20
N LEU A 35 -15.11 15.75 -33.33
CA LEU A 35 -15.56 15.85 -31.98
C LEU A 35 -17.09 15.98 -31.96
N ALA A 36 -17.76 15.01 -31.35
CA ALA A 36 -19.19 15.01 -31.19
C ALA A 36 -19.67 16.33 -30.58
N LYS A 37 -20.74 16.89 -31.14
CA LYS A 37 -21.43 18.08 -30.66
C LYS A 37 -22.64 17.69 -29.85
N ARG A 38 -23.13 18.55 -28.98
CA ARG A 38 -24.38 18.32 -28.26
C ARG A 38 -25.53 19.07 -28.89
N LEU A 39 -26.55 18.35 -29.28
CA LEU A 39 -27.85 18.90 -29.65
C LEU A 39 -28.73 18.85 -28.40
N ILE A 40 -28.91 19.98 -27.72
CA ILE A 40 -29.59 20.08 -26.43
C ILE A 40 -31.09 20.23 -26.66
N LEU A 41 -31.88 19.47 -25.89
CA LEU A 41 -33.34 19.51 -25.96
C LEU A 41 -33.92 20.38 -24.84
N LYS A 42 -35.16 20.85 -25.00
CA LYS A 42 -35.83 21.73 -24.03
C LYS A 42 -36.11 21.07 -22.65
N ASP A 43 -36.08 19.75 -22.60
CA ASP A 43 -36.20 18.99 -21.37
C ASP A 43 -34.87 18.85 -20.61
N GLY A 44 -33.77 19.45 -21.11
CA GLY A 44 -32.43 19.40 -20.54
C GLY A 44 -31.62 18.19 -20.96
N THR A 45 -32.19 17.24 -21.69
CA THR A 45 -31.44 16.12 -22.27
C THR A 45 -30.68 16.56 -23.52
N TYR A 46 -29.78 15.74 -24.02
CA TYR A 46 -29.03 16.03 -25.25
C TYR A 46 -28.79 14.78 -26.10
N GLN A 47 -28.57 15.01 -27.39
CA GLN A 47 -28.11 14.00 -28.33
C GLN A 47 -26.68 14.31 -28.78
N LEU A 48 -25.82 13.28 -28.79
CA LEU A 48 -24.47 13.41 -29.33
C LEU A 48 -24.50 13.28 -30.84
N ALA A 49 -24.20 14.36 -31.55
CA ALA A 49 -24.24 14.43 -32.99
C ALA A 49 -22.90 14.88 -33.58
N THR A 50 -22.47 14.27 -34.69
CA THR A 50 -21.31 14.75 -35.44
C THR A 50 -21.69 15.94 -36.32
N ARG A 51 -22.91 15.96 -36.81
CA ARG A 51 -23.49 17.06 -37.60
C ARG A 51 -25.01 16.98 -37.56
N TRP A 52 -25.67 18.09 -37.88
CA TRP A 52 -27.13 18.17 -38.03
C TRP A 52 -27.54 19.10 -39.16
N GLU A 53 -28.73 18.91 -39.63
CA GLU A 53 -29.39 19.68 -40.70
C GLU A 53 -30.84 19.93 -40.31
N ILE A 54 -31.35 21.15 -40.54
CA ILE A 54 -32.74 21.50 -40.28
C ILE A 54 -33.52 21.22 -41.56
N GLN A 55 -34.55 20.35 -41.50
CA GLN A 55 -35.40 19.97 -42.61
C GLN A 55 -36.87 20.22 -42.23
N GLY A 56 -37.37 21.42 -42.61
CA GLY A 56 -38.73 21.81 -42.29
C GLY A 56 -38.97 21.97 -40.80
N ASP A 57 -39.82 21.14 -40.22
CA ASP A 57 -40.15 21.09 -38.78
C ASP A 57 -39.33 20.06 -38.01
N ARG A 58 -38.31 19.49 -38.64
CA ARG A 58 -37.45 18.46 -38.03
C ARG A 58 -35.97 18.81 -38.16
N VAL A 59 -35.23 18.37 -37.14
CA VAL A 59 -33.76 18.38 -37.14
C VAL A 59 -33.28 16.95 -37.37
N ARG A 60 -32.61 16.75 -38.48
CA ARG A 60 -31.94 15.50 -38.81
C ARG A 60 -30.50 15.59 -38.35
N TYR A 61 -30.06 14.65 -37.51
CA TYR A 61 -28.70 14.63 -37.01
C TYR A 61 -28.03 13.27 -37.19
N LEU A 62 -26.72 13.26 -37.39
CA LEU A 62 -25.92 12.05 -37.44
C LEU A 62 -25.44 11.71 -36.02
N SER A 63 -26.03 10.68 -35.44
CA SER A 63 -25.68 10.20 -34.10
C SER A 63 -24.20 9.82 -34.02
N ALA A 64 -23.47 10.39 -33.06
CA ALA A 64 -22.07 10.05 -32.83
C ALA A 64 -21.90 8.65 -32.22
N GLU A 65 -22.93 8.13 -31.54
CA GLU A 65 -22.91 6.82 -30.89
C GLU A 65 -23.25 5.69 -31.85
N ARG A 66 -24.28 5.90 -32.69
CA ARG A 66 -24.82 4.87 -33.60
C ARG A 66 -24.32 4.99 -35.02
N ASN A 67 -23.73 6.14 -35.35
CA ASN A 67 -23.30 6.50 -36.72
C ASN A 67 -24.45 6.38 -37.76
N GLU A 68 -25.68 6.65 -37.32
CA GLU A 68 -26.89 6.62 -38.13
C GLU A 68 -27.57 7.98 -38.11
N TRP A 69 -28.35 8.27 -39.15
CA TRP A 69 -29.14 9.48 -39.22
C TRP A 69 -30.44 9.30 -38.41
N GLU A 70 -30.64 10.17 -37.46
CA GLU A 70 -31.84 10.23 -36.62
C GLU A 70 -32.51 11.59 -36.78
N GLU A 71 -33.75 11.67 -36.34
CA GLU A 71 -34.53 12.89 -36.44
C GLU A 71 -35.21 13.21 -35.13
N VAL A 72 -35.28 14.50 -34.81
CA VAL A 72 -35.98 15.06 -33.67
C VAL A 72 -36.81 16.25 -34.13
N PRO A 73 -38.03 16.48 -33.60
CA PRO A 73 -38.79 17.68 -33.89
C PRO A 73 -38.01 18.94 -33.53
N GLU A 74 -38.03 19.95 -34.43
CA GLU A 74 -37.28 21.19 -34.19
C GLU A 74 -37.75 21.94 -32.93
N ASP A 75 -39.05 21.88 -32.66
CA ASP A 75 -39.66 22.51 -31.50
C ASP A 75 -39.18 21.96 -30.14
N LEU A 76 -38.61 20.76 -30.14
CA LEU A 76 -37.99 20.17 -28.95
C LEU A 76 -36.54 20.59 -28.72
N VAL A 77 -35.88 21.19 -29.73
CA VAL A 77 -34.49 21.61 -29.65
C VAL A 77 -34.35 22.97 -28.95
N ASP A 78 -33.48 23.05 -27.98
CA ASP A 78 -33.03 24.31 -27.39
C ASP A 78 -31.79 24.85 -28.11
N TRP A 79 -32.04 25.62 -29.18
CA TRP A 79 -30.96 26.21 -29.95
C TRP A 79 -30.09 27.21 -29.17
N LYS A 80 -30.66 27.85 -28.14
CA LYS A 80 -29.92 28.78 -27.32
C LYS A 80 -28.92 28.05 -26.45
N ALA A 81 -29.35 26.97 -25.77
CA ALA A 81 -28.49 26.12 -24.99
C ALA A 81 -27.43 25.40 -25.85
N THR A 82 -27.84 24.88 -27.02
CA THR A 82 -26.94 24.24 -28.00
C THR A 82 -25.83 25.20 -28.46
N SER A 83 -26.20 26.42 -28.87
CA SER A 83 -25.23 27.42 -29.31
C SER A 83 -24.31 27.87 -28.21
N LYS A 84 -24.85 28.09 -27.00
CA LYS A 84 -24.05 28.45 -25.83
C LYS A 84 -23.02 27.36 -25.50
N TYR A 85 -23.44 26.11 -25.49
CA TYR A 85 -22.53 24.97 -25.23
C TYR A 85 -21.38 24.93 -26.25
N GLU A 86 -21.67 25.11 -27.53
CA GLU A 86 -20.65 25.12 -28.60
C GLU A 86 -19.69 26.30 -28.43
N GLN A 87 -20.19 27.49 -28.04
CA GLN A 87 -19.36 28.68 -27.78
C GLN A 87 -18.46 28.46 -26.55
N ASP A 88 -19.01 27.98 -25.46
CA ASP A 88 -18.27 27.70 -24.22
C ASP A 88 -17.17 26.67 -24.48
N ARG A 89 -17.49 25.62 -25.24
CA ARG A 89 -16.53 24.62 -25.65
C ARG A 89 -15.43 25.17 -26.56
N ALA A 90 -15.79 26.01 -27.53
CA ALA A 90 -14.82 26.66 -28.42
C ALA A 90 -13.89 27.63 -27.66
N ALA A 91 -14.39 28.22 -26.58
CA ALA A 91 -13.64 29.07 -25.66
C ALA A 91 -12.77 28.26 -24.68
N GLY A 92 -12.80 26.93 -24.73
CA GLY A 92 -12.06 26.06 -23.80
C GLY A 92 -12.64 26.00 -22.39
N ALA A 93 -13.91 26.39 -22.23
CA ALA A 93 -14.59 26.28 -20.94
C ALA A 93 -14.67 24.81 -20.50
N PRO A 94 -14.43 24.48 -19.21
CA PRO A 94 -14.56 23.14 -18.71
C PRO A 94 -16.00 22.64 -18.88
N ASN A 95 -16.16 21.36 -19.21
CA ASN A 95 -17.48 20.75 -19.31
C ASN A 95 -18.20 20.85 -17.94
N PRO A 96 -19.41 21.42 -17.87
CA PRO A 96 -20.16 21.53 -16.60
C PRO A 96 -20.30 20.20 -15.87
N GLU A 97 -20.54 19.11 -16.60
CA GLU A 97 -20.65 17.78 -16.02
C GLU A 97 -19.32 17.28 -15.43
N ALA A 98 -18.18 17.61 -16.05
CA ALA A 98 -16.88 17.28 -15.50
C ALA A 98 -16.64 18.03 -14.18
N ALA A 99 -17.05 19.30 -14.09
CA ALA A 99 -16.97 20.09 -12.86
C ALA A 99 -17.86 19.53 -11.74
N ASP A 100 -19.01 18.97 -12.06
CA ASP A 100 -19.90 18.36 -11.07
C ASP A 100 -19.33 16.98 -10.61
N VAL A 101 -18.80 16.18 -11.52
CA VAL A 101 -18.08 14.94 -11.19
C VAL A 101 -16.84 15.21 -10.33
N ASP A 102 -16.06 16.24 -10.68
CA ASP A 102 -14.89 16.64 -9.88
C ASP A 102 -15.29 17.09 -8.46
N LYS A 103 -16.41 17.75 -8.32
CA LYS A 103 -16.99 18.13 -7.02
C LYS A 103 -17.43 16.91 -6.21
N GLU A 104 -18.09 15.95 -6.87
CA GLU A 104 -18.55 14.72 -6.23
C GLU A 104 -17.36 13.89 -5.76
N ILE A 105 -16.34 13.70 -6.59
CA ILE A 105 -15.08 13.03 -6.25
C ILE A 105 -14.37 13.76 -5.10
N ALA A 106 -14.34 15.08 -5.12
CA ALA A 106 -13.72 15.85 -4.04
C ALA A 106 -14.49 15.71 -2.71
N ALA A 107 -15.83 15.69 -2.78
CA ALA A 107 -16.68 15.47 -1.59
C ALA A 107 -16.55 14.05 -1.04
N GLU A 108 -16.46 13.05 -1.91
CA GLU A 108 -16.24 11.65 -1.52
C GLU A 108 -14.88 11.48 -0.85
N ARG A 109 -13.81 12.02 -1.43
CA ARG A 109 -12.48 12.03 -0.81
C ARG A 109 -12.47 12.71 0.55
N ALA A 110 -13.10 13.87 0.67
CA ALA A 110 -13.19 14.57 1.95
C ALA A 110 -13.96 13.77 3.00
N ALA A 111 -15.02 13.04 2.59
CA ALA A 111 -15.77 12.16 3.48
C ALA A 111 -14.95 10.92 3.88
N GLU A 112 -14.13 10.38 2.99
CA GLU A 112 -13.23 9.26 3.23
C GLU A 112 -12.10 9.68 4.19
N GLU A 113 -11.44 10.80 3.94
CA GLU A 113 -10.43 11.38 4.83
C GLU A 113 -10.99 11.66 6.23
N ALA A 114 -12.26 12.08 6.34
CA ALA A 114 -12.90 12.30 7.63
C ALA A 114 -13.18 10.99 8.41
N ARG A 115 -13.22 9.84 7.76
CA ARG A 115 -13.40 8.51 8.40
C ARG A 115 -12.10 7.95 8.94
N THR A 116 -10.96 8.31 8.36
CA THR A 116 -9.65 7.79 8.75
C THR A 116 -9.01 8.67 9.83
N PRO A 117 -8.36 8.08 10.86
CA PRO A 117 -7.72 8.87 11.91
C PRO A 117 -6.61 9.76 11.37
N LEU A 118 -6.62 11.04 11.74
CA LEU A 118 -5.51 11.96 11.53
C LEU A 118 -4.38 11.64 12.51
N VAL A 119 -3.19 11.35 12.03
CA VAL A 119 -2.04 10.92 12.86
C VAL A 119 -0.94 11.96 12.96
N ALA A 120 -0.89 12.88 11.99
CA ALA A 120 -0.04 14.07 12.00
C ALA A 120 -0.72 15.15 11.14
N PRO A 121 -0.28 16.43 11.16
CA PRO A 121 -0.82 17.46 10.29
C PRO A 121 -0.84 16.99 8.83
N ASP A 122 -2.01 17.06 8.21
CA ASP A 122 -2.28 16.64 6.82
C ASP A 122 -1.86 15.19 6.48
N LEU A 123 -1.81 14.30 7.48
CA LEU A 123 -1.47 12.90 7.31
C LEU A 123 -2.49 12.00 8.00
N HIS A 124 -3.30 11.34 7.21
CA HIS A 124 -4.31 10.38 7.64
C HIS A 124 -3.80 8.94 7.49
N LEU A 125 -4.37 8.03 8.28
CA LEU A 125 -4.18 6.61 8.04
C LEU A 125 -4.91 6.21 6.75
N PRO A 126 -4.33 5.34 5.92
CA PRO A 126 -5.02 4.85 4.73
C PRO A 126 -6.17 3.91 5.13
N GLU A 127 -7.19 3.77 4.28
CA GLU A 127 -8.24 2.78 4.51
C GLU A 127 -7.72 1.34 4.48
N ASN A 128 -6.76 1.08 3.60
CA ASN A 128 -6.11 -0.21 3.44
C ASN A 128 -4.70 -0.16 4.03
N GLY A 129 -4.34 -1.20 4.72
CA GLY A 129 -3.02 -1.34 5.35
C GLY A 129 -3.14 -1.93 6.75
N SER A 130 -2.26 -2.85 7.10
CA SER A 130 -2.37 -3.61 8.34
C SER A 130 -1.48 -3.10 9.45
N PHE A 131 -0.24 -2.72 9.15
CA PHE A 131 0.75 -2.23 10.12
C PHE A 131 1.52 -1.04 9.55
N LEU A 132 1.39 0.10 10.19
CA LEU A 132 2.03 1.35 9.77
C LEU A 132 2.87 1.92 10.91
N LEU A 133 4.06 2.35 10.60
CA LEU A 133 4.95 3.05 11.51
C LEU A 133 4.92 4.54 11.18
N LEU A 134 4.50 5.37 12.14
CA LEU A 134 4.65 6.82 12.06
C LEU A 134 6.04 7.20 12.57
N ASP A 135 6.82 7.75 11.70
CA ASP A 135 8.18 8.22 11.94
C ASP A 135 8.32 9.71 11.60
N THR A 136 9.40 10.31 12.00
CA THR A 136 9.75 11.69 11.61
C THR A 136 11.12 11.70 10.95
N PHE A 137 11.15 12.00 9.67
CA PHE A 137 12.38 12.12 8.89
C PHE A 137 12.56 13.54 8.38
N GLN A 138 13.71 14.17 8.67
CA GLN A 138 13.99 15.56 8.29
C GLN A 138 12.90 16.57 8.72
N ASN A 139 12.40 16.41 9.94
CA ASN A 139 11.31 17.18 10.53
C ASN A 139 9.94 17.05 9.83
N GLN A 140 9.77 16.05 8.97
CA GLN A 140 8.49 15.74 8.34
C GLN A 140 7.95 14.40 8.86
N PRO A 141 6.69 14.34 9.29
CA PRO A 141 6.05 13.08 9.64
C PRO A 141 5.89 12.23 8.37
N GLN A 142 6.02 10.93 8.52
CA GLN A 142 5.81 9.98 7.44
C GLN A 142 5.24 8.67 7.99
N LEU A 143 4.36 8.04 7.21
CA LEU A 143 3.88 6.69 7.46
C LEU A 143 4.63 5.69 6.59
N VAL A 144 5.10 4.62 7.20
CA VAL A 144 5.83 3.55 6.51
C VAL A 144 5.16 2.22 6.83
N GLU A 145 4.85 1.44 5.82
CA GLU A 145 4.27 0.11 6.02
C GLU A 145 5.31 -0.88 6.53
N LEU A 146 4.98 -1.57 7.63
CA LEU A 146 5.78 -2.65 8.16
C LEU A 146 5.39 -3.96 7.49
N GLN A 147 6.37 -4.64 6.93
CA GLN A 147 6.15 -5.94 6.30
C GLN A 147 6.05 -7.05 7.35
N GLN A 148 5.14 -7.97 7.12
CA GLN A 148 5.04 -9.17 7.94
C GLN A 148 6.23 -10.10 7.65
N THR A 149 6.89 -10.53 8.71
CA THR A 149 8.04 -11.44 8.63
C THR A 149 7.77 -12.70 9.44
N ASP A 150 8.09 -13.85 8.84
CA ASP A 150 7.96 -15.14 9.51
C ASP A 150 9.09 -15.36 10.52
N GLY A 151 8.73 -15.50 11.78
CA GLY A 151 9.66 -15.94 12.82
C GLY A 151 9.95 -17.44 12.72
N GLN A 152 11.21 -17.80 12.66
CA GLN A 152 11.63 -19.23 12.63
C GLN A 152 12.00 -19.72 14.03
N VAL A 153 11.52 -20.91 14.40
CA VAL A 153 11.91 -21.54 15.66
C VAL A 153 13.25 -22.27 15.48
N ASN A 154 14.30 -21.71 16.06
CA ASN A 154 15.60 -22.37 16.09
C ASN A 154 15.68 -23.33 17.27
N ARG A 155 15.66 -24.64 16.96
CA ARG A 155 15.84 -25.71 17.94
C ARG A 155 17.32 -25.98 18.10
N ASN A 156 17.98 -25.37 19.08
CA ASN A 156 19.40 -25.59 19.40
C ASN A 156 19.67 -27.03 19.84
N ARG A 157 19.48 -27.99 18.91
CA ARG A 157 19.65 -29.43 19.18
C ARG A 157 21.05 -29.77 19.72
N GLY A 158 22.10 -29.14 19.18
CA GLY A 158 23.49 -29.42 19.57
C GLY A 158 23.79 -29.05 21.03
N GLN A 159 23.37 -27.88 21.49
CA GLN A 159 23.58 -27.45 22.90
C GLN A 159 22.73 -28.25 23.87
N ASN A 160 21.54 -28.66 23.47
CA ASN A 160 20.67 -29.46 24.29
C ASN A 160 21.19 -30.93 24.41
N MET A 161 21.79 -31.49 23.36
CA MET A 161 22.46 -32.80 23.39
C MET A 161 23.70 -32.76 24.30
N ILE A 162 24.54 -31.73 24.21
CA ILE A 162 25.74 -31.61 25.07
C ILE A 162 25.35 -31.50 26.53
N ARG A 163 24.31 -30.73 26.89
CA ARG A 163 23.79 -30.65 28.24
C ARG A 163 23.21 -31.97 28.75
N ALA A 164 22.50 -32.71 27.91
CA ALA A 164 21.98 -34.03 28.26
C ALA A 164 23.08 -35.10 28.41
N ALA A 165 24.22 -34.96 27.73
CA ALA A 165 25.32 -35.89 27.80
C ALA A 165 26.23 -35.66 29.06
N ILE A 166 26.28 -34.43 29.56
CA ILE A 166 27.14 -34.05 30.69
C ILE A 166 26.43 -34.23 32.04
N ILE A 167 25.09 -34.19 32.08
CA ILE A 167 24.32 -34.31 33.32
C ILE A 167 23.40 -35.54 33.20
N PRO A 168 23.68 -36.59 33.92
CA PRO A 168 22.86 -37.84 33.88
C PRO A 168 21.49 -37.74 34.55
N ILE A 169 21.12 -36.53 35.02
CA ILE A 169 19.77 -36.23 35.55
C ILE A 169 18.96 -35.51 34.44
N PRO A 170 17.71 -35.92 34.16
CA PRO A 170 16.89 -35.28 33.09
C PRO A 170 16.38 -33.86 33.47
N ILE A 171 17.31 -32.98 33.85
CA ILE A 171 17.05 -31.61 34.33
C ILE A 171 17.42 -30.59 33.19
N SER A 172 17.53 -31.01 31.95
CA SER A 172 17.86 -30.09 30.89
C SER A 172 16.62 -29.34 30.40
N SER A 173 16.52 -28.05 30.73
CA SER A 173 15.54 -27.18 30.08
C SER A 173 15.88 -27.00 28.61
N ASN A 174 14.93 -27.30 27.74
CA ASN A 174 15.07 -27.05 26.31
C ASN A 174 14.82 -25.57 26.04
N LYS A 175 15.81 -24.89 25.44
CA LYS A 175 15.70 -23.48 25.04
C LYS A 175 15.65 -23.40 23.54
N GLN A 176 14.59 -22.82 23.01
CA GLN A 176 14.41 -22.50 21.59
C GLN A 176 14.33 -20.98 21.43
N THR A 177 14.77 -20.46 20.30
CA THR A 177 14.69 -19.04 19.97
C THR A 177 13.78 -18.84 18.79
N ILE A 178 13.02 -17.74 18.82
CA ILE A 178 12.25 -17.26 17.67
C ILE A 178 13.13 -16.23 16.98
N GLU A 179 13.52 -16.54 15.75
CA GLU A 179 14.52 -15.80 14.99
C GLU A 179 13.94 -15.26 13.71
N ILE A 180 14.36 -14.07 13.30
CA ILE A 180 14.11 -13.45 12.00
C ILE A 180 15.45 -13.38 11.27
N GLU A 181 15.45 -13.64 10.00
CA GLU A 181 16.64 -13.54 9.15
C GLU A 181 17.09 -12.07 8.98
N GLY A 182 18.39 -11.91 8.78
CA GLY A 182 19.02 -10.60 8.58
C GLY A 182 19.39 -9.89 9.88
N GLN A 183 20.36 -8.97 9.79
CA GLN A 183 20.85 -8.19 10.92
C GLN A 183 20.01 -6.94 11.18
N HIS A 184 19.40 -6.39 10.13
CA HIS A 184 18.63 -5.17 10.16
C HIS A 184 17.26 -5.35 9.52
N ALA A 185 16.27 -4.67 10.07
CA ALA A 185 14.97 -4.54 9.46
C ALA A 185 15.05 -3.61 8.24
N THR A 186 14.18 -3.84 7.27
CA THR A 186 14.10 -3.00 6.08
C THR A 186 13.62 -1.59 6.41
N VAL A 187 12.67 -1.47 7.34
CA VAL A 187 12.14 -0.19 7.81
C VAL A 187 12.92 0.27 9.03
N GLN A 188 13.38 1.51 9.00
CA GLN A 188 14.15 2.13 10.08
C GLN A 188 13.45 3.40 10.56
N ALA A 189 13.04 3.42 11.83
CA ALA A 189 12.55 4.63 12.47
C ALA A 189 13.71 5.60 12.76
N HIS A 190 13.55 6.86 12.39
CA HIS A 190 14.52 7.92 12.66
C HIS A 190 14.26 8.57 14.02
N ALA A 191 12.99 8.59 14.44
CA ALA A 191 12.59 9.03 15.77
C ALA A 191 12.70 7.92 16.79
N SER A 192 13.11 8.26 18.02
CA SER A 192 13.22 7.30 19.14
C SER A 192 11.86 6.94 19.77
N LEU A 193 10.80 7.67 19.46
CA LEU A 193 9.43 7.43 19.91
C LEU A 193 8.48 7.24 18.71
N PRO A 194 8.68 6.20 17.90
CA PRO A 194 7.78 5.93 16.80
C PRO A 194 6.40 5.49 17.32
N SER A 195 5.34 5.81 16.60
CA SER A 195 4.01 5.25 16.86
C SER A 195 3.68 4.20 15.82
N ILE A 196 3.14 3.07 16.25
CA ILE A 196 2.75 1.99 15.36
C ILE A 196 1.23 1.93 15.33
N TYR A 197 0.66 1.96 14.14
CA TYR A 197 -0.77 1.86 13.89
C TYR A 197 -1.08 0.49 13.30
N ILE A 198 -2.09 -0.17 13.85
CA ILE A 198 -2.48 -1.54 13.48
C ILE A 198 -3.97 -1.52 13.15
N ASN A 199 -4.32 -1.92 11.93
CA ASN A 199 -5.71 -2.09 11.52
C ASN A 199 -6.18 -3.51 11.86
N LEU A 200 -7.21 -3.62 12.70
CA LEU A 200 -7.78 -4.92 13.07
C LEU A 200 -8.86 -5.39 12.09
N GLU A 201 -9.53 -4.48 11.37
CA GLU A 201 -10.60 -4.83 10.43
C GLU A 201 -10.07 -5.55 9.21
N ASP A 202 -8.90 -5.16 8.73
CA ASP A 202 -8.20 -5.82 7.61
C ASP A 202 -7.73 -7.25 7.97
N ARG A 203 -7.79 -7.62 9.24
CA ARG A 203 -7.42 -8.96 9.77
C ARG A 203 -8.60 -9.91 9.94
N GLN A 204 -9.77 -9.62 9.41
CA GLN A 204 -10.93 -10.54 9.44
C GLN A 204 -10.77 -11.79 8.55
N SER A 205 -9.70 -11.91 7.79
CA SER A 205 -9.27 -13.23 7.35
C SER A 205 -8.80 -13.99 8.59
N PRO A 206 -9.34 -15.19 8.87
CA PRO A 206 -8.78 -16.04 9.89
C PRO A 206 -7.36 -16.39 9.44
N VAL A 207 -6.37 -15.60 9.90
CA VAL A 207 -5.00 -16.12 9.92
C VAL A 207 -5.07 -17.26 10.92
N GLU A 208 -5.40 -18.38 10.35
CA GLU A 208 -5.45 -19.64 11.05
C GLU A 208 -4.24 -19.71 11.96
N THR A 209 -4.52 -19.87 13.17
CA THR A 209 -3.90 -20.56 14.29
C THR A 209 -2.79 -21.59 13.97
N ALA A 210 -2.27 -21.64 12.76
CA ALA A 210 -1.30 -22.61 12.29
C ALA A 210 0.15 -22.35 12.77
N ALA A 211 0.42 -21.21 13.39
CA ALA A 211 1.76 -20.88 13.87
C ALA A 211 1.87 -20.78 15.39
N MET A 212 0.97 -21.40 16.13
CA MET A 212 1.20 -21.60 17.55
C MET A 212 2.43 -22.49 17.74
N SER A 213 3.40 -22.03 18.52
CA SER A 213 4.44 -22.90 19.05
C SER A 213 3.77 -24.07 19.77
N HIS A 214 3.73 -25.24 19.13
CA HIS A 214 3.14 -26.46 19.69
C HIS A 214 3.72 -26.74 21.07
N GLY A 215 2.91 -26.63 22.09
CA GLY A 215 3.29 -26.91 23.47
C GLY A 215 2.32 -26.45 24.55
N ALA A 216 1.36 -25.61 24.24
CA ALA A 216 0.37 -25.18 25.22
C ALA A 216 -0.89 -26.07 25.13
N GLN A 217 -0.93 -27.14 25.97
CA GLN A 217 -2.20 -27.72 26.38
C GLN A 217 -2.99 -26.62 27.10
N GLN A 218 -4.19 -26.33 26.62
CA GLN A 218 -5.11 -25.37 27.23
C GLN A 218 -5.36 -25.71 28.71
N PRO A 219 -5.02 -24.85 29.65
CA PRO A 219 -5.72 -24.85 30.94
C PRO A 219 -6.91 -23.91 30.80
N GLN A 220 -8.09 -24.48 30.89
CA GLN A 220 -9.33 -23.73 31.18
C GLN A 220 -9.20 -23.08 32.56
N GLN A 221 -8.69 -21.86 32.60
CA GLN A 221 -8.89 -20.94 33.70
C GLN A 221 -9.35 -19.64 33.11
N ALA A 222 -10.51 -19.16 33.60
CA ALA A 222 -11.17 -17.91 33.22
C ALA A 222 -10.15 -16.77 33.22
N GLN A 223 -9.61 -16.48 32.05
CA GLN A 223 -8.82 -15.29 31.82
C GLN A 223 -9.80 -14.15 31.61
N GLN A 224 -9.58 -13.04 32.28
CA GLN A 224 -10.21 -11.78 31.91
C GLN A 224 -10.03 -11.58 30.42
N PRO A 225 -11.09 -11.25 29.65
CA PRO A 225 -10.96 -11.03 28.23
C PRO A 225 -9.95 -9.92 28.00
N GLN A 226 -8.75 -10.27 27.51
CA GLN A 226 -7.78 -9.30 27.05
C GLN A 226 -8.42 -8.53 25.91
N GLN A 227 -8.42 -7.23 26.03
CA GLN A 227 -8.93 -6.41 24.94
C GLN A 227 -8.08 -6.66 23.68
N PRO A 228 -8.67 -6.65 22.48
CA PRO A 228 -7.94 -6.95 21.25
C PRO A 228 -6.65 -6.14 21.07
N TRP A 229 -6.62 -4.92 21.59
CA TRP A 229 -5.46 -4.03 21.51
C TRP A 229 -4.36 -4.33 22.51
N ASP A 230 -4.63 -5.06 23.60
CA ASP A 230 -3.63 -5.42 24.61
C ASP A 230 -2.72 -6.58 24.18
N ARG A 231 -2.97 -7.14 23.01
CA ARG A 231 -2.17 -8.27 22.50
C ARG A 231 -0.90 -7.84 21.77
N PHE A 232 -0.83 -6.59 21.32
CA PHE A 232 0.29 -6.12 20.52
C PHE A 232 1.32 -5.42 21.38
N HIS A 233 2.56 -5.89 21.28
CA HIS A 233 3.67 -5.38 22.08
C HIS A 233 4.89 -5.16 21.21
N ILE A 234 5.72 -4.19 21.62
CA ILE A 234 7.02 -3.95 21.03
C ILE A 234 8.05 -4.79 21.78
N VAL A 235 8.85 -5.55 21.07
CA VAL A 235 9.99 -6.31 21.61
C VAL A 235 11.28 -5.79 21.03
N ARG A 236 12.32 -5.70 21.86
CA ARG A 236 13.68 -5.45 21.42
C ARG A 236 14.30 -6.76 20.93
N ALA A 237 14.70 -6.82 19.67
CA ALA A 237 15.37 -7.96 19.10
C ALA A 237 16.86 -7.98 19.44
N GLN A 238 17.41 -9.18 19.69
CA GLN A 238 18.85 -9.36 19.86
C GLN A 238 19.49 -9.81 18.56
N VAL A 239 20.37 -8.99 18.01
CA VAL A 239 21.14 -9.35 16.82
C VAL A 239 22.23 -10.34 17.17
N LYS A 240 22.22 -11.53 16.58
CA LYS A 240 23.20 -12.59 16.82
C LYS A 240 23.39 -13.47 15.60
N LYS A 241 24.63 -13.62 15.16
CA LYS A 241 24.98 -14.50 14.02
C LYS A 241 24.18 -14.23 12.73
N GLY A 242 23.96 -12.95 12.41
CA GLY A 242 23.27 -12.56 11.20
C GLY A 242 21.73 -12.64 11.27
N LYS A 243 21.18 -12.93 12.46
CA LYS A 243 19.75 -13.04 12.72
C LYS A 243 19.33 -12.15 13.86
N ARG A 244 18.03 -11.85 13.96
CA ARG A 244 17.39 -11.11 15.04
C ARG A 244 16.53 -12.04 15.86
N ILE A 245 16.78 -12.13 17.16
CA ILE A 245 16.04 -12.99 18.10
C ILE A 245 14.98 -12.11 18.78
N VAL A 246 13.70 -12.41 18.52
CA VAL A 246 12.53 -11.68 19.04
C VAL A 246 11.86 -12.36 20.22
N GLY A 247 12.16 -13.64 20.46
CA GLY A 247 11.59 -14.38 21.58
C GLY A 247 12.41 -15.60 21.94
N VAL A 248 12.17 -16.09 23.15
CA VAL A 248 12.80 -17.31 23.70
C VAL A 248 11.75 -18.20 24.31
N ILE A 249 11.69 -19.43 23.84
CA ILE A 249 10.82 -20.49 24.40
C ILE A 249 11.68 -21.38 25.30
N LYS A 250 11.28 -21.55 26.55
CA LYS A 250 11.92 -22.46 27.49
C LYS A 250 10.94 -23.54 27.88
N THR A 251 11.34 -24.78 27.79
CA THR A 251 10.58 -25.92 28.29
C THR A 251 11.33 -26.48 29.48
N ASN A 252 10.68 -26.55 30.62
CA ASN A 252 11.29 -27.15 31.83
C ASN A 252 11.22 -28.70 31.73
N PRO A 253 11.94 -29.45 32.59
CA PRO A 253 11.93 -30.90 32.57
C PRO A 253 10.54 -31.56 32.84
N LEU A 254 9.63 -30.81 33.45
CA LEU A 254 8.26 -31.22 33.74
C LEU A 254 7.31 -30.93 32.55
N GLY A 255 7.86 -30.50 31.38
CA GLY A 255 7.08 -30.18 30.19
C GLY A 255 6.41 -28.81 30.20
N LYS A 256 6.56 -28.01 31.27
CA LYS A 256 5.99 -26.65 31.31
C LYS A 256 6.77 -25.75 30.38
N VAL A 257 6.05 -25.14 29.46
CA VAL A 257 6.58 -24.16 28.51
C VAL A 257 6.47 -22.76 29.10
N SER A 258 7.49 -21.94 28.94
CA SER A 258 7.46 -20.50 29.23
C SER A 258 8.11 -19.75 28.09
N GLN A 259 7.53 -18.62 27.72
CA GLN A 259 8.10 -17.71 26.73
C GLN A 259 8.69 -16.48 27.43
N GLY A 260 9.78 -15.98 26.90
CA GLY A 260 10.42 -14.76 27.36
C GLY A 260 10.71 -13.86 26.16
N GLN A 261 10.22 -12.64 26.24
CA GLN A 261 10.49 -11.58 25.27
C GLN A 261 11.15 -10.41 26.01
N ASN A 262 11.96 -9.65 25.30
CA ASN A 262 12.48 -8.39 25.80
C ASN A 262 11.50 -7.27 25.43
N LEU A 263 10.41 -7.16 26.20
CA LEU A 263 9.35 -6.18 25.97
C LEU A 263 9.86 -4.77 26.19
N ALA A 264 9.67 -3.90 25.22
CA ALA A 264 9.74 -2.47 25.42
C ALA A 264 8.40 -2.00 26.03
N ALA A 265 8.48 -1.24 27.13
CA ALA A 265 7.27 -0.71 27.74
C ALA A 265 6.51 0.17 26.73
N SER A 266 5.25 -0.14 26.49
CA SER A 266 4.40 0.54 25.51
C SER A 266 2.98 0.65 26.01
N THR A 267 2.24 1.62 25.49
CA THR A 267 0.81 1.80 25.70
C THR A 267 0.07 1.53 24.40
N SER A 268 -1.12 0.96 24.51
CA SER A 268 -2.01 0.72 23.39
C SER A 268 -3.27 1.56 23.55
N GLN A 269 -3.75 2.16 22.46
CA GLN A 269 -4.94 3.00 22.40
C GLN A 269 -5.77 2.59 21.21
N GLN A 270 -7.06 2.37 21.41
CA GLN A 270 -8.01 2.18 20.32
C GLN A 270 -8.35 3.52 19.67
N LEU A 271 -8.39 3.55 18.34
CA LEU A 271 -8.81 4.68 17.52
C LEU A 271 -10.09 4.30 16.75
N THR A 272 -10.65 5.27 16.03
CA THR A 272 -11.77 5.05 15.10
C THR A 272 -11.35 4.18 13.91
N GLY A 273 -12.32 3.56 13.20
CA GLY A 273 -12.04 2.76 12.00
C GLY A 273 -11.21 1.50 12.28
N GLY A 274 -11.40 0.85 13.43
CA GLY A 274 -10.71 -0.41 13.74
C GLY A 274 -9.21 -0.30 14.01
N TRP A 275 -8.67 0.91 14.08
CA TRP A 275 -7.26 1.14 14.29
C TRP A 275 -6.86 1.08 15.77
N ILE A 276 -5.66 0.58 16.01
CA ILE A 276 -4.97 0.62 17.31
C ILE A 276 -3.66 1.38 17.15
N LYS A 277 -3.35 2.24 18.10
CA LYS A 277 -2.07 2.91 18.21
C LYS A 277 -1.25 2.27 19.35
N VAL A 278 -0.06 1.80 19.05
CA VAL A 278 0.93 1.29 20.03
C VAL A 278 2.09 2.27 20.07
N THR A 279 2.40 2.79 21.26
CA THR A 279 3.47 3.80 21.44
C THR A 279 4.38 3.38 22.57
N PRO A 280 5.72 3.43 22.41
CA PRO A 280 6.66 3.24 23.51
C PRO A 280 6.44 4.29 24.59
N THR A 281 6.53 3.91 25.86
CA THR A 281 6.40 4.85 27.01
C THR A 281 7.68 5.63 27.29
N ALA A 282 8.81 5.18 26.72
CA ALA A 282 10.10 5.84 26.81
C ALA A 282 10.82 5.75 25.46
N PRO A 283 11.75 6.67 25.16
CA PRO A 283 12.56 6.62 23.95
C PRO A 283 13.23 5.27 23.78
N LEU A 284 13.06 4.68 22.60
CA LEU A 284 13.74 3.45 22.21
C LEU A 284 15.21 3.77 21.90
N GLU A 285 16.12 2.97 22.43
CA GLU A 285 17.53 3.06 22.04
C GLU A 285 17.74 2.59 20.60
N PRO A 286 18.77 3.08 19.90
CA PRO A 286 19.13 2.53 18.59
C PRO A 286 19.28 1.01 18.65
N GLY A 287 18.69 0.31 17.67
CA GLY A 287 18.67 -1.15 17.63
C GLY A 287 17.51 -1.70 16.82
N GLU A 288 17.34 -3.01 16.89
CA GLU A 288 16.31 -3.73 16.15
C GLU A 288 15.12 -4.09 17.06
N TYR A 289 13.94 -3.98 16.53
CA TYR A 289 12.68 -4.19 17.22
C TYR A 289 11.69 -4.98 16.37
N ALA A 290 10.64 -5.47 16.99
CA ALA A 290 9.50 -6.03 16.29
C ALA A 290 8.22 -5.77 17.07
N VAL A 291 7.10 -5.64 16.36
CA VAL A 291 5.77 -5.75 16.93
C VAL A 291 5.40 -7.23 16.91
N VAL A 292 4.98 -7.71 18.06
CA VAL A 292 4.57 -9.10 18.27
C VAL A 292 3.15 -9.15 18.81
N GLU A 293 2.41 -10.18 18.45
CA GLU A 293 1.10 -10.47 19.03
C GLU A 293 1.26 -11.56 20.10
N LEU A 294 0.94 -11.24 21.34
CA LEU A 294 0.93 -12.19 22.44
C LEU A 294 -0.45 -12.85 22.55
N LEU A 295 -0.47 -14.17 22.53
CA LEU A 295 -1.66 -15.01 22.62
C LEU A 295 -1.77 -15.58 24.04
N GLY A 296 -2.19 -14.74 25.00
CA GLY A 296 -2.22 -15.09 26.42
C GLY A 296 -0.85 -15.07 27.07
N ARG A 297 -0.70 -15.82 28.18
CA ARG A 297 0.52 -15.76 29.02
C ARG A 297 1.74 -16.41 28.39
N ASP A 298 1.56 -17.44 27.58
CA ASP A 298 2.65 -18.31 27.15
C ASP A 298 2.71 -18.50 25.62
N GLY A 299 1.91 -17.75 24.86
CA GLY A 299 1.83 -17.81 23.41
C GLY A 299 2.26 -16.50 22.73
N MET A 300 2.98 -16.62 21.62
CA MET A 300 3.30 -15.52 20.72
C MET A 300 3.03 -15.98 19.30
N ASN A 301 2.40 -15.11 18.52
CA ASN A 301 2.27 -15.33 17.09
C ASN A 301 3.67 -15.38 16.46
N MET A 302 3.89 -16.33 15.54
CA MET A 302 5.16 -16.45 14.82
C MET A 302 5.34 -15.36 13.76
N TYR A 303 4.25 -14.76 13.32
CA TYR A 303 4.29 -13.60 12.43
C TYR A 303 4.57 -12.35 13.24
N VAL A 304 5.56 -11.59 12.81
CA VAL A 304 6.00 -10.37 13.46
C VAL A 304 6.20 -9.27 12.41
N TRP A 305 6.16 -8.03 12.87
CA TRP A 305 6.38 -6.85 12.02
C TRP A 305 7.61 -6.12 12.55
N ASP A 306 8.70 -6.25 11.83
CA ASP A 306 9.99 -5.81 12.30
C ASP A 306 10.36 -4.40 11.81
N PHE A 307 11.07 -3.66 12.66
CA PHE A 307 11.62 -2.35 12.37
C PHE A 307 12.91 -2.12 13.17
N GLY A 308 13.73 -1.20 12.68
CA GLY A 308 14.89 -0.71 13.44
C GLY A 308 14.63 0.69 13.98
N VAL A 309 15.42 1.11 14.94
CA VAL A 309 15.56 2.52 15.36
C VAL A 309 16.97 2.96 15.04
N ASN A 310 17.11 3.81 14.05
CA ASN A 310 18.40 4.33 13.61
C ASN A 310 18.26 5.76 13.06
N PRO A 311 18.60 6.78 13.87
CA PRO A 311 18.50 8.18 13.42
C PRO A 311 19.35 8.54 12.20
N ALA A 312 20.38 7.74 11.91
CA ALA A 312 21.28 7.95 10.78
C ALA A 312 20.91 7.11 9.54
N ALA A 313 19.79 6.38 9.57
CA ALA A 313 19.37 5.57 8.44
C ALA A 313 19.02 6.44 7.22
N PRO A 314 19.12 5.91 5.98
CA PRO A 314 18.56 6.58 4.82
C PRO A 314 17.03 6.63 4.90
N ALA A 315 16.41 7.48 4.09
CA ALA A 315 14.95 7.55 3.99
C ALA A 315 14.33 6.18 3.69
N ASN A 316 13.23 5.86 4.35
CA ASN A 316 12.48 4.65 4.09
C ASN A 316 11.85 4.69 2.68
N SER A 317 11.92 3.59 1.96
CA SER A 317 11.21 3.45 0.69
C SER A 317 9.71 3.32 0.93
N GLY A 318 8.89 3.88 0.04
CA GLY A 318 7.42 3.78 0.15
C GLY A 318 6.81 4.62 1.28
N ALA A 319 7.57 5.53 1.89
CA ALA A 319 7.06 6.41 2.93
C ALA A 319 6.01 7.38 2.39
N VAL A 320 4.81 7.36 2.97
CA VAL A 320 3.72 8.30 2.69
C VAL A 320 3.92 9.55 3.54
N LYS A 321 3.93 10.71 2.90
CA LYS A 321 4.11 12.02 3.54
C LYS A 321 2.82 12.81 3.50
N PRO A 322 2.65 13.84 4.36
CA PRO A 322 1.54 14.77 4.25
C PRO A 322 1.43 15.34 2.83
N THR A 323 0.22 15.39 2.32
CA THR A 323 -0.05 16.05 1.04
C THR A 323 0.07 17.54 1.28
N THR A 324 1.20 18.13 0.92
CA THR A 324 1.33 19.58 0.90
C THR A 324 0.31 20.09 -0.10
N ALA A 325 -0.73 20.78 0.37
CA ALA A 325 -1.65 21.49 -0.52
C ALA A 325 -0.79 22.34 -1.44
N ALA A 326 -0.84 22.05 -2.73
CA ALA A 326 -0.10 22.81 -3.74
C ALA A 326 -0.46 24.28 -3.54
N SER A 327 0.52 25.08 -3.14
CA SER A 327 0.41 26.52 -3.08
C SER A 327 -0.07 26.95 -4.46
N THR A 328 -1.34 27.37 -4.53
CA THR A 328 -1.91 27.96 -5.73
C THR A 328 -1.19 29.28 -5.94
N ASN A 329 -0.05 29.24 -6.63
CA ASN A 329 0.55 30.41 -7.22
C ASN A 329 -0.41 30.93 -8.28
N GLN A 330 -1.31 31.83 -7.90
CA GLN A 330 -1.95 32.72 -8.87
C GLN A 330 -0.87 33.66 -9.43
N PRO A 331 -0.64 33.65 -10.73
CA PRO A 331 0.13 34.74 -11.34
C PRO A 331 -0.68 36.03 -11.25
N LYS A 332 -0.02 37.09 -10.77
CA LYS A 332 -0.52 38.48 -10.82
C LYS A 332 -0.62 38.96 -12.25
#